data_e71b1805b866efd8a1f914c1fdd930ca
#
_entry.id   e71b1805b866efd8a1f914c1fdd930ca
#
_cell.length_a   1.000
_cell.length_b   1.000
_cell.length_c   1.000
_cell.angle_alpha   90.00
_cell.angle_beta   90.00
_cell.angle_gamma   90.00
#
_symmetry.space_group_name_H-M   'P 1'
#
loop_
_entity.id
_entity.type
_entity.pdbx_description
1 polymer ?
#
loop_
_entity_poly.entity_id
_entity_poly.type
_entity_poly.pdbx_seq_one_letter_code
_entity_poly.pdbx_strand_id
1 'polypeptide(L)'
;SLSDDQRRMVNYLALTPKAVASAVGPAGTGKTTAMKALSDAVRADGHTIVALAPSAVAARALATSLNVPASTAHQWIRRRGWEQLRPADTLIIDEAAMMDAHTLHTVVTHAINAGANVRMIGDPHQLGAVEASGAFRLIHEATGGAELDTVWRFADPNEAAASLILRSSEHGVDPFAWYIDHGRIKGGTDEEITAEAFAAWQRDQDAGLDSILISSSNE
;
A
#
# COMPACT_ATOMS: atom_id res chain seq x y z
N SER A 1 6.95 6.90 17.82
CA SER A 1 6.05 8.07 17.63
C SER A 1 5.71 8.19 16.16
N LEU A 2 4.50 8.61 15.85
CA LEU A 2 4.08 8.88 14.47
C LEU A 2 4.70 10.18 13.97
N SER A 3 4.99 10.27 12.67
CA SER A 3 5.30 11.53 11.99
C SER A 3 4.05 12.42 11.86
N ASP A 4 4.24 13.67 11.44
CA ASP A 4 3.13 14.62 11.33
C ASP A 4 2.11 14.22 10.25
N ASP A 5 2.59 13.74 9.11
CA ASP A 5 1.75 13.22 8.03
C ASP A 5 1.00 11.95 8.45
N GLN A 6 1.67 11.02 9.13
CA GLN A 6 1.02 9.84 9.71
C GLN A 6 -0.06 10.22 10.74
N ARG A 7 0.20 11.20 11.61
CA ARG A 7 -0.81 11.70 12.56
C ARG A 7 -2.01 12.33 11.85
N ARG A 8 -1.76 13.14 10.80
CA ARG A 8 -2.85 13.70 9.97
C ARG A 8 -3.69 12.61 9.34
N MET A 9 -3.06 11.59 8.75
CA MET A 9 -3.75 10.43 8.16
C MET A 9 -4.61 9.69 9.19
N VAL A 10 -4.05 9.35 10.35
CA VAL A 10 -4.78 8.63 11.41
C VAL A 10 -5.98 9.46 11.89
N ASN A 11 -5.78 10.74 12.18
CA ASN A 11 -6.85 11.63 12.62
C ASN A 11 -7.95 11.76 11.56
N TYR A 12 -7.58 11.92 10.29
CA TYR A 12 -8.56 12.00 9.20
C TYR A 12 -9.38 10.70 9.10
N LEU A 13 -8.72 9.54 9.05
CA LEU A 13 -9.39 8.26 8.91
C LEU A 13 -10.23 7.86 10.14
N ALA A 14 -9.81 8.26 11.33
CA ALA A 14 -10.55 7.97 12.57
C ALA A 14 -11.77 8.88 12.75
N LEU A 15 -11.63 10.18 12.45
CA LEU A 15 -12.61 11.19 12.84
C LEU A 15 -13.55 11.63 11.73
N THR A 16 -13.31 11.25 10.47
CA THR A 16 -14.17 11.63 9.35
C THR A 16 -15.57 11.03 9.51
N PRO A 17 -16.64 11.82 9.30
CA PRO A 17 -18.01 11.31 9.31
C PRO A 17 -18.37 10.51 8.04
N LYS A 18 -17.47 10.45 7.06
CA LYS A 18 -17.71 9.72 5.81
C LYS A 18 -17.66 8.22 6.06
N ALA A 19 -18.67 7.49 5.57
CA ALA A 19 -18.67 6.03 5.62
C ALA A 19 -17.49 5.43 4.85
N VAL A 20 -17.05 6.08 3.77
CA VAL A 20 -15.87 5.70 2.99
C VAL A 20 -14.85 6.81 3.04
N ALA A 21 -13.63 6.50 3.41
CA ALA A 21 -12.50 7.41 3.38
C ALA A 21 -11.24 6.69 2.89
N SER A 22 -10.35 7.43 2.27
CA SER A 22 -9.14 6.89 1.69
C SER A 22 -7.89 7.64 2.12
N ALA A 23 -6.75 6.97 2.05
CA ALA A 23 -5.44 7.57 2.20
C ALA A 23 -4.48 7.04 1.14
N VAL A 24 -3.62 7.90 0.66
CA VAL A 24 -2.57 7.56 -0.32
C VAL A 24 -1.21 7.69 0.33
N GLY A 25 -0.33 6.76 0.03
CA GLY A 25 1.06 6.85 0.44
C GLY A 25 1.95 5.94 -0.40
N PRO A 26 3.07 6.45 -0.88
CA PRO A 26 4.10 5.65 -1.53
C PRO A 26 4.58 4.49 -0.68
N ALA A 27 5.26 3.54 -1.32
CA ALA A 27 5.95 2.49 -0.59
C ALA A 27 7.02 3.11 0.33
N GLY A 28 7.10 2.62 1.58
CA GLY A 28 8.09 3.11 2.55
C GLY A 28 7.71 4.38 3.31
N THR A 29 6.49 4.89 3.19
CA THR A 29 5.99 6.05 3.97
C THR A 29 5.46 5.67 5.35
N GLY A 30 5.48 4.39 5.70
CA GLY A 30 4.99 3.92 7.00
C GLY A 30 3.47 3.78 7.07
N LYS A 31 2.80 3.46 5.96
CA LYS A 31 1.36 3.14 5.91
C LYS A 31 0.94 2.17 7.01
N THR A 32 1.69 1.08 7.17
CA THR A 32 1.41 0.04 8.19
C THR A 32 1.46 0.59 9.62
N THR A 33 2.40 1.49 9.90
CA THR A 33 2.50 2.16 11.22
C THR A 33 1.29 3.03 11.48
N ALA A 34 0.84 3.80 10.49
CA ALA A 34 -0.36 4.61 10.60
C ALA A 34 -1.63 3.75 10.73
N MET A 35 -1.76 2.68 9.95
CA MET A 35 -2.88 1.73 10.07
C MET A 35 -2.94 1.07 11.44
N LYS A 36 -1.79 0.72 12.02
CA LYS A 36 -1.73 0.18 13.38
C LYS A 36 -2.27 1.19 14.40
N ALA A 37 -1.85 2.45 14.32
CA ALA A 37 -2.36 3.49 15.21
C ALA A 37 -3.87 3.74 15.02
N LEU A 38 -4.38 3.72 13.77
CA LEU A 38 -5.81 3.76 13.48
C LEU A 38 -6.54 2.57 14.12
N SER A 39 -5.99 1.37 13.97
CA SER A 39 -6.54 0.15 14.56
C SER A 39 -6.63 0.25 16.08
N ASP A 40 -5.57 0.72 16.72
CA ASP A 40 -5.52 0.88 18.18
C ASP A 40 -6.57 1.92 18.64
N ALA A 41 -6.74 3.03 17.90
CA ALA A 41 -7.72 4.07 18.20
C ALA A 41 -9.17 3.55 18.09
N VAL A 42 -9.53 2.87 16.99
CA VAL A 42 -10.87 2.32 16.77
C VAL A 42 -11.22 1.26 17.84
N ARG A 43 -10.26 0.43 18.22
CA ARG A 43 -10.45 -0.58 19.27
C ARG A 43 -10.59 0.03 20.67
N ALA A 44 -9.86 1.13 20.94
CA ALA A 44 -10.01 1.86 22.19
C ALA A 44 -11.41 2.49 22.35
N ASP A 45 -12.07 2.82 21.22
CA ASP A 45 -13.46 3.30 21.18
C ASP A 45 -14.51 2.17 21.23
N GLY A 46 -14.07 0.92 21.38
CA GLY A 46 -14.93 -0.25 21.55
C GLY A 46 -15.44 -0.88 20.26
N HIS A 47 -14.96 -0.46 19.09
CA HIS A 47 -15.38 -0.98 17.79
C HIS A 47 -14.42 -2.08 17.29
N THR A 48 -14.96 -2.92 16.41
CA THR A 48 -14.21 -4.02 15.78
C THR A 48 -13.53 -3.55 14.49
N ILE A 49 -12.38 -4.14 14.22
CA ILE A 49 -11.68 -3.97 12.94
C ILE A 49 -11.64 -5.31 12.20
N VAL A 50 -11.95 -5.24 10.91
CA VAL A 50 -11.69 -6.28 9.93
C VAL A 50 -10.73 -5.72 8.89
N ALA A 51 -9.67 -6.46 8.56
CA ALA A 51 -8.67 -6.02 7.60
C ALA A 51 -8.69 -6.89 6.33
N LEU A 52 -8.63 -6.24 5.17
CA LEU A 52 -8.59 -6.90 3.86
C LEU A 52 -7.36 -6.49 3.08
N ALA A 53 -6.84 -7.41 2.29
CA ALA A 53 -5.72 -7.17 1.38
C ALA A 53 -5.93 -7.92 0.04
N PRO A 54 -5.21 -7.57 -1.04
CA PRO A 54 -5.39 -8.21 -2.35
C PRO A 54 -4.88 -9.66 -2.40
N SER A 55 -3.89 -10.02 -1.59
CA SER A 55 -3.28 -11.35 -1.59
C SER A 55 -3.24 -12.00 -0.21
N ALA A 56 -3.10 -13.33 -0.16
CA ALA A 56 -3.00 -14.06 1.10
C ALA A 56 -1.72 -13.73 1.89
N VAL A 57 -0.63 -13.39 1.20
CA VAL A 57 0.62 -12.98 1.83
C VAL A 57 0.44 -11.61 2.48
N ALA A 58 -0.11 -10.65 1.73
CA ALA A 58 -0.42 -9.31 2.24
C ALA A 58 -1.42 -9.37 3.41
N ALA A 59 -2.46 -10.18 3.32
CA ALA A 59 -3.42 -10.37 4.40
C ALA A 59 -2.78 -10.91 5.69
N ARG A 60 -1.86 -11.87 5.58
CA ARG A 60 -1.12 -12.40 6.75
C ARG A 60 -0.21 -11.34 7.38
N ALA A 61 0.52 -10.60 6.55
CA ALA A 61 1.37 -9.51 7.03
C ALA A 61 0.54 -8.43 7.75
N LEU A 62 -0.61 -8.06 7.16
CA LEU A 62 -1.54 -7.09 7.73
C LEU A 62 -2.13 -7.59 9.06
N ALA A 63 -2.57 -8.84 9.14
CA ALA A 63 -3.07 -9.46 10.37
C ALA A 63 -2.06 -9.38 11.52
N THR A 64 -0.80 -9.72 11.23
CA THR A 64 0.29 -9.65 12.20
C THR A 64 0.57 -8.21 12.64
N SER A 65 0.66 -7.29 11.68
CA SER A 65 1.02 -5.89 11.95
C SER A 65 -0.05 -5.14 12.75
N LEU A 66 -1.33 -5.38 12.46
CA LEU A 66 -2.45 -4.72 13.13
C LEU A 66 -2.96 -5.50 14.35
N ASN A 67 -2.55 -6.75 14.51
CA ASN A 67 -3.08 -7.67 15.50
C ASN A 67 -4.62 -7.78 15.44
N VAL A 68 -5.15 -7.97 14.23
CA VAL A 68 -6.59 -8.13 13.94
C VAL A 68 -6.82 -9.25 12.93
N PRO A 69 -8.03 -9.81 12.85
CA PRO A 69 -8.38 -10.73 11.77
C PRO A 69 -8.23 -10.06 10.40
N ALA A 70 -7.52 -10.72 9.49
CA ALA A 70 -7.40 -10.26 8.11
C ALA A 70 -7.59 -11.41 7.12
N SER A 71 -8.09 -11.09 5.93
CA SER A 71 -8.27 -12.04 4.82
C SER A 71 -8.12 -11.34 3.48
N THR A 72 -8.12 -12.14 2.40
CA THR A 72 -8.23 -11.52 1.08
C THR A 72 -9.68 -11.04 0.85
N ALA A 73 -9.84 -9.98 0.05
CA ALA A 73 -11.15 -9.47 -0.32
C ALA A 73 -12.04 -10.57 -0.92
N HIS A 74 -11.52 -11.39 -1.83
CA HIS A 74 -12.23 -12.51 -2.42
C HIS A 74 -12.68 -13.57 -1.38
N GLN A 75 -11.81 -13.88 -0.42
CA GLN A 75 -12.15 -14.83 0.64
C GLN A 75 -13.23 -14.29 1.56
N TRP A 76 -13.17 -12.99 1.88
CA TRP A 76 -14.17 -12.30 2.68
C TRP A 76 -15.53 -12.27 1.98
N ILE A 77 -15.58 -11.96 0.67
CA ILE A 77 -16.79 -12.01 -0.15
C ILE A 77 -17.37 -13.43 -0.15
N ARG A 78 -16.54 -14.44 -0.46
CA ARG A 78 -16.99 -15.85 -0.51
C ARG A 78 -17.57 -16.35 0.80
N ARG A 79 -17.04 -15.88 1.93
CA ARG A 79 -17.49 -16.26 3.29
C ARG A 79 -18.60 -15.39 3.83
N ARG A 80 -19.11 -14.44 3.03
CA ARG A 80 -20.11 -13.45 3.43
C ARG A 80 -19.71 -12.70 4.71
N GLY A 81 -18.46 -12.27 4.76
CA GLY A 81 -17.85 -11.65 5.94
C GLY A 81 -18.60 -10.41 6.47
N TRP A 82 -19.40 -9.75 5.61
CA TRP A 82 -20.25 -8.62 6.02
C TRP A 82 -21.35 -9.00 7.03
N GLU A 83 -21.77 -10.27 7.11
CA GLU A 83 -22.75 -10.74 8.09
C GLU A 83 -22.24 -10.66 9.53
N GLN A 84 -20.91 -10.52 9.70
CA GLN A 84 -20.27 -10.37 10.99
C GLN A 84 -20.02 -8.91 11.37
N LEU A 85 -20.18 -7.97 10.42
CA LEU A 85 -20.00 -6.55 10.68
C LEU A 85 -21.18 -5.99 11.48
N ARG A 86 -20.87 -5.07 12.38
CA ARG A 86 -21.84 -4.28 13.14
C ARG A 86 -21.75 -2.82 12.71
N PRO A 87 -22.80 -2.03 12.94
CA PRO A 87 -22.73 -0.59 12.75
C PRO A 87 -21.52 0.02 13.51
N ALA A 88 -20.82 0.92 12.83
CA ALA A 88 -19.61 1.59 13.28
C ALA A 88 -18.32 0.72 13.35
N ASP A 89 -18.38 -0.60 13.10
CA ASP A 89 -17.16 -1.37 12.86
C ASP A 89 -16.36 -0.78 11.69
N THR A 90 -15.07 -1.01 11.66
CA THR A 90 -14.21 -0.45 10.63
C THR A 90 -13.59 -1.56 9.76
N LEU A 91 -13.80 -1.46 8.46
CA LEU A 91 -13.16 -2.29 7.45
C LEU A 91 -11.96 -1.55 6.88
N ILE A 92 -10.75 -2.02 7.17
CA ILE A 92 -9.51 -1.50 6.59
C ILE A 92 -9.20 -2.31 5.33
N ILE A 93 -8.95 -1.63 4.22
CA ILE A 93 -8.51 -2.24 2.96
C ILE A 93 -7.12 -1.71 2.64
N ASP A 94 -6.12 -2.56 2.79
CA ASP A 94 -4.73 -2.24 2.43
C ASP A 94 -4.45 -2.60 0.97
N GLU A 95 -3.54 -1.87 0.36
CA GLU A 95 -3.19 -1.97 -1.07
C GLU A 95 -4.45 -1.95 -1.97
N ALA A 96 -5.42 -1.08 -1.63
CA ALA A 96 -6.71 -0.98 -2.31
C ALA A 96 -6.58 -0.67 -3.81
N ALA A 97 -5.50 0.00 -4.23
CA ALA A 97 -5.20 0.26 -5.63
C ALA A 97 -4.89 -1.00 -6.46
N MET A 98 -4.57 -2.12 -5.82
CA MET A 98 -4.33 -3.40 -6.48
C MET A 98 -5.59 -4.26 -6.62
N MET A 99 -6.72 -3.83 -6.07
CA MET A 99 -7.99 -4.55 -6.19
C MET A 99 -8.72 -4.13 -7.46
N ASP A 100 -9.32 -5.10 -8.14
CA ASP A 100 -10.20 -4.81 -9.28
C ASP A 100 -11.47 -4.05 -8.85
N ALA A 101 -12.04 -3.30 -9.78
CA ALA A 101 -13.18 -2.42 -9.52
C ALA A 101 -14.41 -3.17 -9.01
N HIS A 102 -14.68 -4.37 -9.52
CA HIS A 102 -15.83 -5.18 -9.13
C HIS A 102 -15.70 -5.68 -7.69
N THR A 103 -14.53 -6.21 -7.34
CA THR A 103 -14.22 -6.65 -5.97
C THR A 103 -14.31 -5.49 -4.99
N LEU A 104 -13.71 -4.35 -5.31
CA LEU A 104 -13.73 -3.18 -4.45
C LEU A 104 -15.17 -2.66 -4.26
N HIS A 105 -15.94 -2.54 -5.34
CA HIS A 105 -17.35 -2.15 -5.30
C HIS A 105 -18.17 -3.09 -4.41
N THR A 106 -18.00 -4.40 -4.58
CA THR A 106 -18.74 -5.41 -3.79
C THR A 106 -18.44 -5.29 -2.30
N VAL A 107 -17.16 -5.19 -1.94
CA VAL A 107 -16.71 -5.05 -0.55
C VAL A 107 -17.27 -3.78 0.08
N VAL A 108 -17.12 -2.64 -0.60
CA VAL A 108 -17.56 -1.33 -0.10
C VAL A 108 -19.07 -1.31 0.08
N THR A 109 -19.83 -1.80 -0.91
CA THR A 109 -21.31 -1.84 -0.85
C THR A 109 -21.81 -2.68 0.32
N HIS A 110 -21.26 -3.87 0.53
CA HIS A 110 -21.66 -4.71 1.65
C HIS A 110 -21.29 -4.11 3.01
N ALA A 111 -20.12 -3.50 3.13
CA ALA A 111 -19.70 -2.84 4.37
C ALA A 111 -20.62 -1.65 4.73
N ILE A 112 -20.93 -0.80 3.74
CA ILE A 112 -21.85 0.34 3.94
C ILE A 112 -23.24 -0.15 4.33
N ASN A 113 -23.77 -1.17 3.67
CA ASN A 113 -25.09 -1.73 3.99
C ASN A 113 -25.15 -2.33 5.40
N ALA A 114 -24.04 -2.79 5.94
CA ALA A 114 -23.90 -3.24 7.32
C ALA A 114 -23.72 -2.09 8.32
N GLY A 115 -23.65 -0.84 7.86
CA GLY A 115 -23.40 0.34 8.70
C GLY A 115 -21.95 0.49 9.15
N ALA A 116 -21.01 -0.22 8.53
CA ALA A 116 -19.59 -0.18 8.85
C ALA A 116 -18.87 0.96 8.11
N ASN A 117 -17.77 1.42 8.68
CA ASN A 117 -16.88 2.38 8.07
C ASN A 117 -15.86 1.67 7.17
N VAL A 118 -15.57 2.22 6.00
CA VAL A 118 -14.52 1.72 5.09
C VAL A 118 -13.35 2.69 5.07
N ARG A 119 -12.16 2.19 5.33
CA ARG A 119 -10.90 2.93 5.32
C ARG A 119 -9.94 2.26 4.34
N MET A 120 -9.77 2.89 3.20
CA MET A 120 -8.94 2.37 2.10
C MET A 120 -7.57 3.03 2.10
N ILE A 121 -6.54 2.23 2.02
CA ILE A 121 -5.17 2.70 1.95
C ILE A 121 -4.52 2.06 0.71
N GLY A 122 -3.79 2.86 -0.05
CA GLY A 122 -3.14 2.37 -1.25
C GLY A 122 -2.25 3.41 -1.91
N ASP A 123 -1.67 3.03 -3.02
CA ASP A 123 -0.89 3.92 -3.87
C ASP A 123 -1.35 3.79 -5.33
N PRO A 124 -2.07 4.78 -5.87
CA PRO A 124 -2.59 4.71 -7.24
C PRO A 124 -1.51 4.77 -8.33
N HIS A 125 -0.26 5.09 -7.95
CA HIS A 125 0.88 5.14 -8.87
C HIS A 125 1.73 3.86 -8.84
N GLN A 126 1.46 2.91 -7.95
CA GLN A 126 2.10 1.60 -8.01
C GLN A 126 1.57 0.79 -9.20
N LEU A 127 2.47 -0.02 -9.79
CA LEU A 127 2.09 -0.96 -10.85
C LEU A 127 1.06 -1.96 -10.31
N GLY A 128 -0.19 -1.72 -10.62
CA GLY A 128 -1.28 -2.67 -10.39
C GLY A 128 -1.69 -3.31 -11.70
N ALA A 129 -2.57 -4.31 -11.66
CA ALA A 129 -3.24 -4.76 -12.87
C ALA A 129 -3.87 -3.55 -13.58
N VAL A 130 -3.72 -3.47 -14.89
CA VAL A 130 -4.07 -2.31 -15.74
C VAL A 130 -5.51 -1.81 -15.51
N GLU A 131 -6.39 -2.66 -14.98
CA GLU A 131 -7.79 -2.35 -14.67
C GLU A 131 -8.06 -2.03 -13.18
N ALA A 132 -7.10 -2.24 -12.28
CA ALA A 132 -7.35 -2.20 -10.83
C ALA A 132 -7.20 -0.80 -10.22
N SER A 133 -6.24 0.01 -10.66
CA SER A 133 -5.91 1.28 -10.00
C SER A 133 -6.97 2.38 -10.19
N GLY A 134 -7.83 2.28 -11.21
CA GLY A 134 -8.81 3.31 -11.57
C GLY A 134 -9.89 3.53 -10.51
N ALA A 135 -10.44 2.46 -9.94
CA ALA A 135 -11.53 2.56 -8.97
C ALA A 135 -11.09 3.22 -7.65
N PHE A 136 -9.95 2.81 -7.10
CA PHE A 136 -9.40 3.43 -5.89
C PHE A 136 -9.09 4.91 -6.09
N ARG A 137 -8.49 5.27 -7.23
CA ARG A 137 -8.20 6.67 -7.57
C ARG A 137 -9.47 7.51 -7.64
N LEU A 138 -10.51 7.05 -8.34
CA LEU A 138 -11.80 7.75 -8.42
C LEU A 138 -12.45 7.95 -7.04
N ILE A 139 -12.39 6.94 -6.18
CA ILE A 139 -12.91 7.05 -4.82
C ILE A 139 -12.09 8.06 -4.02
N HIS A 140 -10.76 8.03 -4.14
CA HIS A 140 -9.88 8.98 -3.46
C HIS A 140 -10.16 10.42 -3.89
N GLU A 141 -10.27 10.69 -5.19
CA GLU A 141 -10.63 11.99 -5.75
C GLU A 141 -12.00 12.48 -5.26
N ALA A 142 -13.00 11.58 -5.23
CA ALA A 142 -14.36 11.93 -4.81
C ALA A 142 -14.51 12.13 -3.30
N THR A 143 -13.78 11.38 -2.49
CA THR A 143 -13.88 11.46 -1.03
C THR A 143 -12.95 12.51 -0.43
N GLY A 144 -11.94 12.94 -1.15
CA GLY A 144 -10.76 13.57 -0.58
C GLY A 144 -10.05 12.61 0.36
N GLY A 145 -8.78 12.76 0.60
CA GLY A 145 -8.04 11.80 1.42
C GLY A 145 -6.81 12.42 2.08
N ALA A 146 -6.22 11.68 2.99
CA ALA A 146 -4.94 12.01 3.56
C ALA A 146 -3.82 11.46 2.65
N GLU A 147 -2.72 12.17 2.60
CA GLU A 147 -1.53 11.76 1.87
C GLU A 147 -0.34 11.63 2.81
N LEU A 148 0.47 10.61 2.61
CA LEU A 148 1.76 10.41 3.25
C LEU A 148 2.86 10.79 2.27
N ASP A 149 3.62 11.82 2.62
CA ASP A 149 4.64 12.39 1.73
C ASP A 149 6.05 11.99 2.14
N THR A 150 6.25 11.64 3.42
CA THR A 150 7.58 11.33 3.96
C THR A 150 7.96 9.88 3.69
N VAL A 151 8.97 9.67 2.86
CA VAL A 151 9.51 8.32 2.55
C VAL A 151 10.63 7.96 3.53
N TRP A 152 10.42 6.92 4.31
CA TRP A 152 11.36 6.44 5.34
C TRP A 152 12.25 5.28 4.89
N ARG A 153 12.01 4.77 3.69
CA ARG A 153 12.71 3.57 3.17
C ARG A 153 14.20 3.80 2.93
N PHE A 154 14.58 5.02 2.56
CA PHE A 154 15.94 5.33 2.16
C PHE A 154 16.68 6.05 3.29
N ALA A 155 17.94 5.66 3.53
CA ALA A 155 18.81 6.35 4.46
C ALA A 155 19.31 7.70 3.89
N ASP A 156 19.42 7.79 2.55
CA ASP A 156 19.78 9.02 1.84
C ASP A 156 18.52 9.81 1.46
N PRO A 157 18.34 11.04 1.96
CA PRO A 157 17.21 11.89 1.58
C PRO A 157 17.14 12.20 0.07
N ASN A 158 18.28 12.22 -0.63
CA ASN A 158 18.31 12.46 -2.08
C ASN A 158 17.79 11.25 -2.84
N GLU A 159 18.06 10.02 -2.37
CA GLU A 159 17.47 8.81 -2.93
C GLU A 159 15.96 8.77 -2.70
N ALA A 160 15.50 9.19 -1.52
CA ALA A 160 14.07 9.34 -1.25
C ALA A 160 13.40 10.32 -2.22
N ALA A 161 14.00 11.50 -2.44
CA ALA A 161 13.52 12.48 -3.41
C ALA A 161 13.52 11.94 -4.84
N ALA A 162 14.59 11.28 -5.27
CA ALA A 162 14.69 10.65 -6.59
C ALA A 162 13.59 9.59 -6.81
N SER A 163 13.27 8.81 -5.78
CA SER A 163 12.21 7.79 -5.86
C SER A 163 10.82 8.40 -6.06
N LEU A 164 10.56 9.58 -5.52
CA LEU A 164 9.31 10.32 -5.74
C LEU A 164 9.23 10.89 -7.16
N ILE A 165 10.35 11.40 -7.71
CA ILE A 165 10.43 11.85 -9.11
C ILE A 165 10.16 10.68 -10.06
N LEU A 166 10.78 9.52 -9.83
CA LEU A 166 10.55 8.31 -10.61
C LEU A 166 9.08 7.89 -10.60
N ARG A 167 8.37 8.10 -9.49
CA ARG A 167 6.96 7.79 -9.30
C ARG A 167 6.03 8.79 -10.01
N SER A 168 6.35 10.09 -9.97
CA SER A 168 5.45 11.15 -10.44
C SER A 168 5.40 11.30 -11.95
N SER A 169 6.40 10.77 -12.68
CA SER A 169 6.56 10.97 -14.13
C SER A 169 6.46 12.45 -14.56
N GLU A 170 7.01 13.36 -13.75
CA GLU A 170 6.99 14.78 -14.05
C GLU A 170 7.66 15.08 -15.38
N HIS A 171 6.95 15.83 -16.25
CA HIS A 171 7.46 16.22 -17.55
C HIS A 171 8.64 17.20 -17.38
N GLY A 172 9.76 16.88 -18.01
CA GLY A 172 10.96 17.75 -18.06
C GLY A 172 12.03 17.43 -17.03
N VAL A 173 11.82 16.48 -16.17
CA VAL A 173 12.85 15.93 -15.26
C VAL A 173 13.16 14.50 -15.68
N ASP A 174 14.47 14.20 -15.88
CA ASP A 174 14.88 12.81 -16.11
C ASP A 174 14.74 12.01 -14.80
N PRO A 175 13.78 11.08 -14.71
CA PRO A 175 13.53 10.34 -13.49
C PRO A 175 14.68 9.38 -13.12
N PHE A 176 15.55 9.08 -14.07
CA PHE A 176 16.67 8.16 -13.88
C PHE A 176 17.99 8.85 -13.57
N ALA A 177 18.10 10.18 -13.72
CA ALA A 177 19.35 10.93 -13.60
C ALA A 177 20.11 10.60 -12.31
N TRP A 178 19.44 10.67 -11.16
CA TRP A 178 20.05 10.37 -9.87
C TRP A 178 20.61 8.93 -9.81
N TYR A 179 19.84 7.97 -10.32
CA TYR A 179 20.22 6.55 -10.29
C TYR A 179 21.37 6.25 -11.23
N ILE A 180 21.45 6.93 -12.38
CA ILE A 180 22.58 6.84 -13.32
C ILE A 180 23.84 7.40 -12.67
N ASP A 181 23.78 8.61 -12.10
CA ASP A 181 24.91 9.29 -11.47
C ASP A 181 25.48 8.51 -10.27
N HIS A 182 24.63 7.73 -9.59
CA HIS A 182 25.03 6.89 -8.45
C HIS A 182 25.31 5.43 -8.83
N GLY A 183 25.38 5.12 -10.15
CA GLY A 183 25.74 3.77 -10.64
C GLY A 183 24.72 2.69 -10.29
N ARG A 184 23.44 3.08 -10.02
CA ARG A 184 22.36 2.16 -9.70
C ARG A 184 21.71 1.56 -10.95
N ILE A 185 21.95 2.15 -12.13
CA ILE A 185 21.47 1.66 -13.42
C ILE A 185 22.69 1.19 -14.22
N LYS A 186 22.59 -0.01 -14.75
CA LYS A 186 23.59 -0.63 -15.62
C LYS A 186 22.98 -0.87 -16.99
N GLY A 187 23.78 -0.67 -18.03
CA GLY A 187 23.43 -0.96 -19.41
C GLY A 187 24.33 -2.03 -19.98
N GLY A 188 23.82 -2.80 -20.94
CA GLY A 188 24.56 -3.86 -21.62
C GLY A 188 23.64 -4.72 -22.46
N THR A 189 24.15 -5.82 -23.01
CA THR A 189 23.34 -6.86 -23.62
C THR A 189 22.54 -7.63 -22.56
N ASP A 190 21.48 -8.32 -22.95
CA ASP A 190 20.66 -9.11 -22.01
C ASP A 190 21.49 -10.14 -21.23
N GLU A 191 22.48 -10.76 -21.88
CA GLU A 191 23.38 -11.73 -21.25
C GLU A 191 24.30 -11.05 -20.22
N GLU A 192 24.85 -9.88 -20.54
CA GLU A 192 25.73 -9.12 -19.65
C GLU A 192 24.96 -8.61 -18.42
N ILE A 193 23.77 -8.04 -18.63
CA ILE A 193 22.95 -7.51 -17.55
C ILE A 193 22.47 -8.63 -16.62
N THR A 194 22.04 -9.77 -17.18
CA THR A 194 21.60 -10.92 -16.39
C THR A 194 22.75 -11.49 -15.57
N ALA A 195 23.94 -11.66 -16.17
CA ALA A 195 25.12 -12.15 -15.45
C ALA A 195 25.55 -11.19 -14.33
N GLU A 196 25.55 -9.88 -14.59
CA GLU A 196 25.91 -8.87 -13.58
C GLU A 196 24.89 -8.82 -12.42
N ALA A 197 23.60 -8.87 -12.74
CA ALA A 197 22.54 -8.88 -11.73
C ALA A 197 22.63 -10.13 -10.84
N PHE A 198 22.85 -11.31 -11.44
CA PHE A 198 23.05 -12.55 -10.69
C PHE A 198 24.30 -12.49 -9.80
N ALA A 199 25.41 -12.02 -10.34
CA ALA A 199 26.66 -11.87 -9.57
C ALA A 199 26.51 -10.85 -8.42
N ALA A 200 25.73 -9.78 -8.61
CA ALA A 200 25.44 -8.82 -7.55
C ALA A 200 24.60 -9.47 -6.44
N TRP A 201 23.53 -10.17 -6.81
CA TRP A 201 22.70 -10.89 -5.85
C TRP A 201 23.48 -11.95 -5.08
N GLN A 202 24.38 -12.69 -5.76
CA GLN A 202 25.21 -13.69 -5.10
C GLN A 202 26.16 -13.06 -4.07
N ARG A 203 26.77 -11.92 -4.38
CA ARG A 203 27.59 -11.16 -3.41
C ARG A 203 26.79 -10.74 -2.18
N ASP A 204 25.56 -10.30 -2.36
CA ASP A 204 24.67 -9.92 -1.25
C ASP A 204 24.36 -11.13 -0.37
N GLN A 205 24.04 -12.30 -0.98
CA GLN A 205 23.79 -13.53 -0.24
C GLN A 205 25.03 -13.98 0.55
N ASP A 206 26.22 -13.93 -0.07
CA ASP A 206 27.49 -14.29 0.58
C ASP A 206 27.82 -13.33 1.75
N ALA A 207 27.38 -12.07 1.66
CA ALA A 207 27.48 -11.08 2.73
C ALA A 207 26.39 -11.19 3.80
N GLY A 208 25.43 -12.13 3.66
CA GLY A 208 24.33 -12.33 4.60
C GLY A 208 23.27 -11.23 4.53
N LEU A 209 23.20 -10.51 3.41
CA LEU A 209 22.17 -9.49 3.17
C LEU A 209 20.87 -10.13 2.66
N ASP A 210 19.74 -9.56 3.06
CA ASP A 210 18.42 -9.96 2.54
C ASP A 210 18.16 -9.25 1.20
N SER A 211 18.52 -9.93 0.12
CA SER A 211 18.47 -9.41 -1.26
C SER A 211 17.62 -10.30 -2.14
N ILE A 212 16.83 -9.68 -3.01
CA ILE A 212 15.92 -10.37 -3.96
C ILE A 212 16.33 -10.00 -5.38
N LEU A 213 16.50 -11.02 -6.23
CA LEU A 213 16.65 -10.86 -7.67
C LEU A 213 15.27 -10.89 -8.34
N ILE A 214 14.92 -9.85 -9.09
CA ILE A 214 13.64 -9.71 -9.78
C ILE A 214 13.91 -9.63 -11.28
N SER A 215 13.21 -10.45 -12.07
CA SER A 215 13.22 -10.41 -13.54
C SER A 215 11.84 -10.06 -14.08
N SER A 216 11.78 -9.46 -15.27
CA SER A 216 10.54 -9.19 -15.99
C SER A 216 9.93 -10.43 -16.65
N SER A 217 10.72 -11.50 -16.82
CA SER A 217 10.30 -12.78 -17.38
C SER A 217 10.77 -13.94 -16.49
N ASN A 218 10.14 -15.09 -16.68
CA ASN A 218 10.51 -16.37 -16.03
C ASN A 218 11.40 -17.24 -16.93
N GLU A 219 11.93 -16.67 -18.02
CA GLU A 219 12.84 -17.34 -18.95
C GLU A 219 14.28 -17.17 -18.55
#